data_3d9b282ab0201e52c78e41bb96495716
#
_entry.id   3d9b282ab0201e52c78e41bb96495716
#
_cell.length_a   1.000
_cell.length_b   1.000
_cell.length_c   1.000
_cell.angle_alpha   90.00
_cell.angle_beta   90.00
_cell.angle_gamma   90.00
#
_symmetry.space_group_name_H-M   'P 1'
#
loop_
_entity.id
_entity.type
_entity.pdbx_description
1 polymer ?
#
loop_
_entity_poly.entity_id
_entity_poly.type
_entity_poly.pdbx_seq_one_letter_code
_entity_poly.pdbx_strand_id
1 'polypeptide(L)'
;MKSRLNIPPIPAVIIAILSVQCGAAIAKGLFPEIGAAATASLRIGLSAIILSIAFRPNLLKLNAKQWKYVILYGFSLGLMNMVFYLSISRIPIGLGVTLEFIGPLVLAIFSSKRVIDFIWVTLSIVGIALIAPWSSNGLNISGVLLALLAGVFWAAYIILGGRISKIMKGGEAVAVGMLFATIIILPFGIFSGGLSGLNPRLLVLGAALALLSSAIPFTLEIGALKQLPARTFSILMSLEPAMASLAAFIFLKEHLSLTECAAVGCVVIASAGSSFTARGNKH
;
A
#
# COMPACT_ATOMS: atom_id res chain seq x y z
N MET A 1 11.87 -13.71 24.72
CA MET A 1 12.33 -14.43 23.51
C MET A 1 12.67 -13.39 22.45
N LYS A 2 13.99 -13.14 22.19
CA LYS A 2 14.47 -12.14 21.24
C LYS A 2 14.75 -12.83 19.92
N SER A 3 13.76 -13.20 19.14
CA SER A 3 13.98 -13.45 17.73
C SER A 3 13.79 -12.13 16.98
N ARG A 4 14.82 -11.30 16.98
CA ARG A 4 14.97 -10.30 15.92
C ARG A 4 15.24 -11.11 14.65
N LEU A 5 14.23 -11.33 13.84
CA LEU A 5 14.47 -11.62 12.44
C LEU A 5 15.22 -10.40 11.89
N ASN A 6 16.54 -10.53 11.86
CA ASN A 6 17.43 -9.46 11.37
C ASN A 6 17.47 -9.57 9.85
N ILE A 7 16.28 -9.44 9.21
CA ILE A 7 16.17 -9.41 7.75
C ILE A 7 16.79 -8.09 7.30
N PRO A 8 17.78 -8.11 6.42
CA PRO A 8 18.31 -6.88 5.84
C PRO A 8 17.19 -6.06 5.20
N PRO A 9 17.23 -4.70 5.22
CA PRO A 9 16.11 -3.87 4.84
C PRO A 9 15.68 -4.03 3.37
N ILE A 10 16.62 -4.27 2.45
CA ILE A 10 16.28 -4.46 1.02
C ILE A 10 15.52 -5.77 0.79
N PRO A 11 15.99 -6.95 1.22
CA PRO A 11 15.19 -8.17 1.18
C PRO A 11 13.85 -8.05 1.89
N ALA A 12 13.78 -7.33 3.02
CA ALA A 12 12.54 -7.12 3.74
C ALA A 12 11.48 -6.42 2.86
N VAL A 13 11.87 -5.36 2.14
CA VAL A 13 10.97 -4.65 1.22
C VAL A 13 10.54 -5.55 0.05
N ILE A 14 11.45 -6.32 -0.53
CA ILE A 14 11.10 -7.23 -1.65
C ILE A 14 10.10 -8.30 -1.18
N ILE A 15 10.32 -8.89 -0.01
CA ILE A 15 9.40 -9.88 0.58
C ILE A 15 8.04 -9.21 0.87
N ALA A 16 8.04 -7.98 1.37
CA ALA A 16 6.81 -7.22 1.61
C ALA A 16 6.01 -7.03 0.32
N ILE A 17 6.65 -6.57 -0.76
CA ILE A 17 6.02 -6.39 -2.08
C ILE A 17 5.39 -7.70 -2.56
N LEU A 18 6.17 -8.79 -2.60
CA LEU A 18 5.67 -10.10 -3.03
C LEU A 18 4.47 -10.57 -2.19
N SER A 19 4.56 -10.39 -0.88
CA SER A 19 3.49 -10.77 0.06
C SER A 19 2.20 -9.97 -0.22
N VAL A 20 2.31 -8.65 -0.41
CA VAL A 20 1.16 -7.79 -0.73
C VAL A 20 0.49 -8.22 -2.02
N GLN A 21 1.25 -8.50 -3.07
CA GLN A 21 0.67 -8.88 -4.37
C GLN A 21 -0.04 -10.24 -4.32
N CYS A 22 0.52 -11.22 -3.62
CA CYS A 22 -0.17 -12.49 -3.37
C CYS A 22 -1.48 -12.27 -2.62
N GLY A 23 -1.48 -11.41 -1.61
CA GLY A 23 -2.68 -11.07 -0.85
C GLY A 23 -3.70 -10.28 -1.68
N ALA A 24 -3.28 -9.35 -2.54
CA ALA A 24 -4.18 -8.60 -3.41
C ALA A 24 -4.96 -9.51 -4.37
N ALA A 25 -4.30 -10.55 -4.89
CA ALA A 25 -4.98 -11.57 -5.71
C ALA A 25 -6.05 -12.34 -4.90
N ILE A 26 -5.76 -12.72 -3.64
CA ILE A 26 -6.75 -13.35 -2.74
C ILE A 26 -7.90 -12.37 -2.47
N ALA A 27 -7.60 -11.10 -2.18
CA ALA A 27 -8.61 -10.08 -1.90
C ALA A 27 -9.61 -9.94 -3.04
N LYS A 28 -9.11 -9.85 -4.29
CA LYS A 28 -9.97 -9.72 -5.47
C LYS A 28 -10.87 -10.94 -5.68
N GLY A 29 -10.41 -12.12 -5.30
CA GLY A 29 -11.22 -13.35 -5.27
C GLY A 29 -12.36 -13.30 -4.24
N LEU A 30 -12.24 -12.51 -3.16
CA LEU A 30 -13.28 -12.35 -2.15
C LEU A 30 -14.33 -11.28 -2.49
N PHE A 31 -14.03 -10.35 -3.43
CA PHE A 31 -14.94 -9.26 -3.77
C PHE A 31 -16.33 -9.70 -4.24
N PRO A 32 -16.48 -10.78 -5.05
CA PRO A 32 -17.80 -11.26 -5.44
C PRO A 32 -18.63 -11.80 -4.27
N GLU A 33 -17.98 -12.30 -3.21
CA GLU A 33 -18.67 -12.93 -2.06
C GLU A 33 -19.09 -11.90 -1.01
N ILE A 34 -18.19 -10.97 -0.65
CA ILE A 34 -18.43 -10.03 0.47
C ILE A 34 -18.21 -8.55 0.09
N GLY A 35 -17.84 -8.26 -1.14
CA GLY A 35 -17.56 -6.90 -1.61
C GLY A 35 -16.21 -6.35 -1.14
N ALA A 36 -15.75 -5.27 -1.81
CA ALA A 36 -14.44 -4.67 -1.55
C ALA A 36 -14.34 -4.05 -0.14
N ALA A 37 -15.39 -3.36 0.31
CA ALA A 37 -15.39 -2.68 1.62
C ALA A 37 -15.32 -3.68 2.79
N ALA A 38 -16.11 -4.76 2.74
CA ALA A 38 -16.08 -5.80 3.75
C ALA A 38 -14.74 -6.57 3.72
N THR A 39 -14.19 -6.85 2.52
CA THR A 39 -12.87 -7.49 2.37
C THR A 39 -11.76 -6.64 2.99
N ALA A 40 -11.75 -5.32 2.74
CA ALA A 40 -10.79 -4.40 3.34
C ALA A 40 -10.92 -4.38 4.87
N SER A 41 -12.16 -4.29 5.38
CA SER A 41 -12.46 -4.27 6.83
C SER A 41 -12.04 -5.56 7.50
N LEU A 42 -12.35 -6.71 6.91
CA LEU A 42 -11.96 -8.04 7.41
C LEU A 42 -10.43 -8.16 7.47
N ARG A 43 -9.73 -7.79 6.40
CA ARG A 43 -8.27 -7.82 6.33
C ARG A 43 -7.62 -6.97 7.42
N ILE A 44 -7.98 -5.69 7.50
CA ILE A 44 -7.37 -4.76 8.46
C ILE A 44 -7.74 -5.12 9.90
N GLY A 45 -9.00 -5.51 10.15
CA GLY A 45 -9.46 -5.94 11.47
C GLY A 45 -8.73 -7.18 11.97
N LEU A 46 -8.63 -8.23 11.16
CA LEU A 46 -7.87 -9.43 11.52
C LEU A 46 -6.38 -9.14 11.68
N SER A 47 -5.81 -8.25 10.85
CA SER A 47 -4.41 -7.81 11.02
C SER A 47 -4.19 -7.10 12.33
N ALA A 48 -5.11 -6.22 12.74
CA ALA A 48 -5.04 -5.52 14.02
C ALA A 48 -5.04 -6.51 15.21
N ILE A 49 -5.88 -7.54 15.15
CA ILE A 49 -5.94 -8.60 16.17
C ILE A 49 -4.61 -9.38 16.19
N ILE A 50 -4.16 -9.88 15.03
CA ILE A 50 -2.93 -10.68 14.90
C ILE A 50 -1.72 -9.90 15.42
N LEU A 51 -1.56 -8.64 14.98
CA LEU A 51 -0.44 -7.80 15.38
C LEU A 51 -0.51 -7.40 16.85
N SER A 52 -1.70 -7.16 17.38
CA SER A 52 -1.88 -6.84 18.82
C SER A 52 -1.51 -8.02 19.70
N ILE A 53 -1.84 -9.25 19.30
CA ILE A 53 -1.42 -10.48 20.02
C ILE A 53 0.09 -10.68 19.91
N ALA A 54 0.68 -10.44 18.71
CA ALA A 54 2.10 -10.67 18.44
C ALA A 54 3.00 -9.64 19.15
N PHE A 55 2.65 -8.37 19.09
CA PHE A 55 3.51 -7.29 19.59
C PHE A 55 3.07 -6.74 20.95
N ARG A 56 1.86 -7.04 21.41
CA ARG A 56 1.31 -6.65 22.73
C ARG A 56 1.60 -5.19 23.09
N PRO A 57 1.16 -4.23 22.26
CA PRO A 57 1.44 -2.82 22.49
C PRO A 57 0.82 -2.35 23.79
N ASN A 58 1.61 -1.66 24.63
CA ASN A 58 1.09 -1.10 25.87
C ASN A 58 0.54 0.31 25.61
N LEU A 59 -0.77 0.40 25.34
CA LEU A 59 -1.44 1.65 25.01
C LEU A 59 -1.35 2.70 26.14
N LEU A 60 -1.34 2.27 27.40
CA LEU A 60 -1.30 3.15 28.57
C LEU A 60 0.06 3.84 28.75
N LYS A 61 1.13 3.31 28.13
CA LYS A 61 2.48 3.87 28.20
C LYS A 61 2.81 4.83 27.05
N LEU A 62 1.88 5.03 26.12
CA LEU A 62 2.09 5.93 25.00
C LEU A 62 1.98 7.38 25.47
N ASN A 63 2.97 8.19 25.11
CA ASN A 63 2.94 9.64 25.36
C ASN A 63 2.13 10.39 24.29
N ALA A 64 1.80 11.65 24.53
CA ALA A 64 0.98 12.47 23.63
C ALA A 64 1.56 12.56 22.22
N LYS A 65 2.89 12.61 22.06
CA LYS A 65 3.56 12.64 20.75
C LYS A 65 3.38 11.32 19.99
N GLN A 66 3.49 10.19 20.68
CA GLN A 66 3.27 8.87 20.08
C GLN A 66 1.81 8.71 19.67
N TRP A 67 0.87 9.11 20.54
CA TRP A 67 -0.56 9.11 20.22
C TRP A 67 -0.86 9.91 18.96
N LYS A 68 -0.40 11.16 18.88
CA LYS A 68 -0.59 12.02 17.72
C LYS A 68 -0.15 11.34 16.41
N TYR A 69 1.08 10.79 16.40
CA TYR A 69 1.61 10.21 15.16
C TYR A 69 0.99 8.86 14.83
N VAL A 70 0.67 8.01 15.81
CA VAL A 70 0.06 6.70 15.53
C VAL A 70 -1.38 6.81 15.06
N ILE A 71 -2.13 7.79 15.58
CA ILE A 71 -3.50 8.06 15.11
C ILE A 71 -3.46 8.53 13.64
N LEU A 72 -2.62 9.53 13.33
CA LEU A 72 -2.49 10.02 11.95
C LEU A 72 -1.99 8.93 10.99
N TYR A 73 -1.04 8.09 11.44
CA TYR A 73 -0.55 6.95 10.68
C TYR A 73 -1.66 5.92 10.43
N GLY A 74 -2.43 5.55 11.46
CA GLY A 74 -3.55 4.63 11.35
C GLY A 74 -4.68 5.18 10.45
N PHE A 75 -4.96 6.49 10.52
CA PHE A 75 -5.90 7.16 9.65
C PHE A 75 -5.46 7.07 8.18
N SER A 76 -4.21 7.43 7.88
CA SER A 76 -3.67 7.33 6.52
C SER A 76 -3.69 5.90 6.02
N LEU A 77 -3.32 4.93 6.86
CA LEU A 77 -3.30 3.51 6.53
C LEU A 77 -4.71 2.98 6.25
N GLY A 78 -5.69 3.33 7.08
CA GLY A 78 -7.08 2.91 6.91
C GLY A 78 -7.68 3.45 5.62
N LEU A 79 -7.61 4.77 5.39
CA LEU A 79 -8.14 5.39 4.18
C LEU A 79 -7.42 4.92 2.91
N MET A 80 -6.09 4.82 2.93
CA MET A 80 -5.32 4.26 1.83
C MET A 80 -5.89 2.91 1.40
N ASN A 81 -5.98 1.99 2.33
CA ASN A 81 -6.44 0.64 2.04
C ASN A 81 -7.91 0.58 1.60
N MET A 82 -8.79 1.34 2.23
CA MET A 82 -10.21 1.37 1.87
C MET A 82 -10.40 1.88 0.45
N VAL A 83 -9.81 3.04 0.14
CA VAL A 83 -9.94 3.69 -1.16
C VAL A 83 -9.29 2.86 -2.26
N PHE A 84 -8.13 2.22 -1.97
CA PHE A 84 -7.48 1.30 -2.89
C PHE A 84 -8.35 0.10 -3.23
N TYR A 85 -8.97 -0.55 -2.23
CA TYR A 85 -9.86 -1.69 -2.49
C TYR A 85 -11.09 -1.31 -3.30
N LEU A 86 -11.65 -0.13 -3.04
CA LEU A 86 -12.73 0.43 -3.87
C LEU A 86 -12.26 0.74 -5.30
N SER A 87 -11.01 1.10 -5.49
CA SER A 87 -10.41 1.28 -6.81
C SER A 87 -10.29 -0.05 -7.57
N ILE A 88 -9.57 -1.02 -7.00
CA ILE A 88 -9.30 -2.30 -7.67
C ILE A 88 -10.52 -3.21 -7.82
N SER A 89 -11.63 -2.88 -7.17
CA SER A 89 -12.92 -3.49 -7.50
C SER A 89 -13.52 -2.99 -8.83
N ARG A 90 -12.99 -1.90 -9.39
CA ARG A 90 -13.47 -1.22 -10.61
C ARG A 90 -12.48 -1.23 -11.74
N ILE A 91 -11.18 -1.37 -11.44
CA ILE A 91 -10.09 -1.40 -12.43
C ILE A 91 -9.15 -2.58 -12.14
N PRO A 92 -8.34 -3.03 -13.13
CA PRO A 92 -7.32 -4.07 -12.93
C PRO A 92 -6.33 -3.71 -11.82
N ILE A 93 -5.85 -4.73 -11.07
CA ILE A 93 -4.94 -4.53 -9.93
C ILE A 93 -3.66 -3.82 -10.37
N GLY A 94 -3.03 -4.27 -11.47
CA GLY A 94 -1.79 -3.68 -11.98
C GLY A 94 -1.91 -2.18 -12.25
N LEU A 95 -3.04 -1.74 -12.83
CA LEU A 95 -3.34 -0.34 -13.06
C LEU A 95 -3.59 0.41 -11.75
N GLY A 96 -4.37 -0.18 -10.84
CA GLY A 96 -4.65 0.40 -9.52
C GLY A 96 -3.36 0.71 -8.76
N VAL A 97 -2.44 -0.25 -8.66
CA VAL A 97 -1.14 -0.09 -8.00
C VAL A 97 -0.28 0.95 -8.73
N THR A 98 -0.29 0.96 -10.08
CA THR A 98 0.47 1.94 -10.87
C THR A 98 0.01 3.37 -10.59
N LEU A 99 -1.29 3.61 -10.54
CA LEU A 99 -1.87 4.92 -10.26
C LEU A 99 -1.65 5.34 -8.80
N GLU A 100 -1.83 4.42 -7.86
CA GLU A 100 -1.58 4.66 -6.44
C GLU A 100 -0.11 5.05 -6.20
N PHE A 101 0.82 4.43 -6.95
CA PHE A 101 2.26 4.69 -6.81
C PHE A 101 2.67 6.12 -7.20
N ILE A 102 1.83 6.87 -7.89
CA ILE A 102 2.05 8.30 -8.17
C ILE A 102 2.23 9.11 -6.89
N GLY A 103 1.55 8.74 -5.81
CA GLY A 103 1.70 9.43 -4.52
C GLY A 103 3.13 9.37 -3.97
N PRO A 104 3.73 8.18 -3.76
CA PRO A 104 5.14 8.03 -3.41
C PRO A 104 6.11 8.70 -4.38
N LEU A 105 5.82 8.67 -5.69
CA LEU A 105 6.63 9.33 -6.70
C LEU A 105 6.61 10.85 -6.53
N VAL A 106 5.45 11.45 -6.38
CA VAL A 106 5.27 12.88 -6.12
C VAL A 106 6.00 13.28 -4.84
N LEU A 107 5.89 12.46 -3.78
CA LEU A 107 6.64 12.69 -2.54
C LEU A 107 8.16 12.69 -2.77
N ALA A 108 8.67 11.76 -3.57
CA ALA A 108 10.11 11.70 -3.91
C ALA A 108 10.56 12.94 -4.67
N ILE A 109 9.74 13.44 -5.60
CA ILE A 109 10.02 14.64 -6.42
C ILE A 109 10.01 15.90 -5.57
N PHE A 110 8.99 16.11 -4.72
CA PHE A 110 8.94 17.28 -3.82
C PHE A 110 10.12 17.35 -2.84
N SER A 111 10.76 16.21 -2.60
CA SER A 111 11.98 16.13 -1.78
C SER A 111 13.25 16.46 -2.58
N SER A 112 13.17 16.71 -3.87
CA SER A 112 14.28 17.04 -4.78
C SER A 112 14.09 18.43 -5.40
N LYS A 113 15.21 19.10 -5.78
CA LYS A 113 15.21 20.45 -6.37
C LYS A 113 15.88 20.49 -7.75
N ARG A 114 15.91 19.38 -8.49
CA ARG A 114 16.66 19.27 -9.74
C ARG A 114 15.76 19.36 -10.97
N VAL A 115 16.25 20.00 -12.03
CA VAL A 115 15.56 20.08 -13.32
C VAL A 115 15.25 18.68 -13.90
N ILE A 116 16.14 17.70 -13.68
CA ILE A 116 15.95 16.33 -14.13
C ILE A 116 14.68 15.67 -13.53
N ASP A 117 14.21 16.16 -12.39
CA ASP A 117 13.00 15.63 -11.76
C ASP A 117 11.73 15.93 -12.57
N PHE A 118 11.76 17.00 -13.38
CA PHE A 118 10.69 17.30 -14.33
C PHE A 118 10.55 16.20 -15.41
N ILE A 119 11.66 15.55 -15.81
CA ILE A 119 11.63 14.43 -16.75
C ILE A 119 10.81 13.29 -16.13
N TRP A 120 11.04 12.99 -14.86
CA TRP A 120 10.33 11.92 -14.15
C TRP A 120 8.85 12.24 -13.94
N VAL A 121 8.53 13.49 -13.62
CA VAL A 121 7.13 13.98 -13.56
C VAL A 121 6.46 13.83 -14.91
N THR A 122 7.09 14.30 -15.98
CA THR A 122 6.54 14.22 -17.33
C THR A 122 6.30 12.77 -17.74
N LEU A 123 7.27 11.89 -17.47
CA LEU A 123 7.13 10.45 -17.77
C LEU A 123 5.98 9.80 -17.00
N SER A 124 5.77 10.19 -15.74
CA SER A 124 4.61 9.73 -14.96
C SER A 124 3.29 10.27 -15.54
N ILE A 125 3.24 11.55 -15.93
CA ILE A 125 2.07 12.14 -16.57
C ILE A 125 1.75 11.41 -17.88
N VAL A 126 2.76 11.10 -18.69
CA VAL A 126 2.60 10.30 -19.92
C VAL A 126 2.05 8.92 -19.57
N GLY A 127 2.59 8.25 -18.55
CA GLY A 127 2.06 6.96 -18.08
C GLY A 127 0.58 7.05 -17.69
N ILE A 128 0.18 8.09 -16.94
CA ILE A 128 -1.22 8.32 -16.58
C ILE A 128 -2.07 8.60 -17.83
N ALA A 129 -1.58 9.43 -18.74
CA ALA A 129 -2.29 9.76 -19.97
C ALA A 129 -2.51 8.54 -20.86
N LEU A 130 -1.56 7.59 -20.91
CA LEU A 130 -1.71 6.34 -21.64
C LEU A 130 -2.79 5.42 -21.05
N ILE A 131 -3.03 5.50 -19.73
CA ILE A 131 -4.07 4.72 -19.03
C ILE A 131 -5.43 5.42 -19.11
N ALA A 132 -5.45 6.75 -19.28
CA ALA A 132 -6.69 7.52 -19.24
C ALA A 132 -7.69 7.02 -20.30
N PRO A 133 -8.96 6.85 -19.91
CA PRO A 133 -10.00 6.31 -20.82
C PRO A 133 -10.43 7.38 -21.83
N TRP A 134 -9.70 7.49 -22.91
CA TRP A 134 -10.02 8.42 -24.00
C TRP A 134 -11.18 7.94 -24.90
N SER A 135 -11.66 6.69 -24.70
CA SER A 135 -12.77 6.11 -25.46
C SER A 135 -13.93 5.71 -24.53
N SER A 136 -15.15 5.76 -25.05
CA SER A 136 -16.41 5.47 -24.34
C SER A 136 -16.53 4.05 -23.76
N ASN A 137 -15.68 3.13 -24.16
CA ASN A 137 -15.61 1.74 -23.65
C ASN A 137 -14.40 1.53 -22.71
N GLY A 138 -13.85 2.61 -22.15
CA GLY A 138 -12.61 2.61 -21.41
C GLY A 138 -12.75 2.27 -19.92
N LEU A 139 -11.65 2.50 -19.20
CA LEU A 139 -11.52 2.28 -17.76
C LEU A 139 -12.54 3.10 -16.95
N ASN A 140 -12.94 2.54 -15.84
CA ASN A 140 -13.83 3.23 -14.90
C ASN A 140 -13.12 4.43 -14.25
N ILE A 141 -13.55 5.66 -14.61
CA ILE A 141 -12.94 6.91 -14.11
C ILE A 141 -12.97 6.99 -12.59
N SER A 142 -14.05 6.52 -11.92
CA SER A 142 -14.10 6.54 -10.46
C SER A 142 -13.05 5.61 -9.85
N GLY A 143 -12.74 4.49 -10.49
CA GLY A 143 -11.65 3.59 -10.08
C GLY A 143 -10.29 4.27 -10.19
N VAL A 144 -10.04 5.00 -11.27
CA VAL A 144 -8.80 5.77 -11.48
C VAL A 144 -8.65 6.86 -10.42
N LEU A 145 -9.69 7.66 -10.17
CA LEU A 145 -9.66 8.72 -9.16
C LEU A 145 -9.44 8.17 -7.74
N LEU A 146 -10.06 7.04 -7.44
CA LEU A 146 -9.86 6.35 -6.16
C LEU A 146 -8.41 5.85 -6.01
N ALA A 147 -7.78 5.31 -7.08
CA ALA A 147 -6.37 4.91 -7.03
C ALA A 147 -5.44 6.10 -6.77
N LEU A 148 -5.66 7.23 -7.44
CA LEU A 148 -4.89 8.46 -7.21
C LEU A 148 -5.06 8.97 -5.78
N LEU A 149 -6.28 8.94 -5.25
CA LEU A 149 -6.56 9.32 -3.86
C LEU A 149 -5.87 8.37 -2.87
N ALA A 150 -5.87 7.07 -3.14
CA ALA A 150 -5.11 6.09 -2.34
C ALA A 150 -3.62 6.44 -2.33
N GLY A 151 -3.05 6.88 -3.46
CA GLY A 151 -1.68 7.37 -3.57
C GLY A 151 -1.37 8.55 -2.67
N VAL A 152 -2.29 9.50 -2.51
CA VAL A 152 -2.12 10.62 -1.55
C VAL A 152 -2.01 10.09 -0.12
N PHE A 153 -2.86 9.15 0.27
CA PHE A 153 -2.79 8.53 1.59
C PHE A 153 -1.55 7.66 1.75
N TRP A 154 -1.06 7.02 0.68
CA TRP A 154 0.20 6.28 0.72
C TRP A 154 1.41 7.19 0.94
N ALA A 155 1.48 8.34 0.28
CA ALA A 155 2.50 9.34 0.54
C ALA A 155 2.47 9.81 2.02
N ALA A 156 1.28 10.05 2.58
CA ALA A 156 1.11 10.39 3.99
C ALA A 156 1.57 9.24 4.90
N TYR A 157 1.23 7.98 4.57
CA TYR A 157 1.68 6.78 5.27
C TYR A 157 3.21 6.70 5.33
N ILE A 158 3.93 6.94 4.22
CA ILE A 158 5.40 6.91 4.16
C ILE A 158 6.00 7.97 5.08
N ILE A 159 5.48 9.19 5.04
CA ILE A 159 5.96 10.30 5.90
C ILE A 159 5.73 9.98 7.38
N LEU A 160 4.53 9.55 7.72
CA LEU A 160 4.12 9.26 9.11
C LEU A 160 4.79 7.99 9.62
N GLY A 161 4.93 6.96 8.76
CA GLY A 161 5.67 5.73 9.05
C GLY A 161 7.14 6.00 9.37
N GLY A 162 7.77 6.86 8.57
CA GLY A 162 9.15 7.30 8.84
C GLY A 162 9.31 8.07 10.15
N ARG A 163 8.29 8.83 10.58
CA ARG A 163 8.29 9.54 11.87
C ARG A 163 8.01 8.60 13.04
N ILE A 164 6.97 7.76 12.94
CA ILE A 164 6.56 6.88 14.04
C ILE A 164 7.61 5.78 14.30
N SER A 165 8.30 5.27 13.27
CA SER A 165 9.35 4.26 13.40
C SER A 165 10.54 4.69 14.25
N LYS A 166 10.74 6.02 14.40
CA LYS A 166 11.82 6.59 15.22
C LYS A 166 11.45 6.75 16.70
N ILE A 167 10.16 6.79 17.03
CA ILE A 167 9.65 7.07 18.38
C ILE A 167 8.91 5.89 19.01
N MET A 168 8.62 4.85 18.20
CA MET A 168 8.00 3.59 18.66
C MET A 168 8.73 2.39 18.10
N LYS A 169 8.57 1.22 18.73
CA LYS A 169 9.00 -0.04 18.09
C LYS A 169 8.11 -0.32 16.89
N GLY A 170 8.73 -0.73 15.77
CA GLY A 170 8.02 -0.86 14.49
C GLY A 170 6.76 -1.73 14.58
N GLY A 171 6.85 -2.93 15.16
CA GLY A 171 5.69 -3.82 15.31
C GLY A 171 4.60 -3.26 16.21
N GLU A 172 4.95 -2.56 17.32
CA GLU A 172 3.97 -1.89 18.18
C GLU A 172 3.29 -0.74 17.43
N ALA A 173 4.05 0.04 16.65
CA ALA A 173 3.50 1.14 15.85
C ALA A 173 2.49 0.65 14.80
N VAL A 174 2.82 -0.45 14.09
CA VAL A 174 1.91 -1.06 13.12
C VAL A 174 0.67 -1.63 13.80
N ALA A 175 0.82 -2.34 14.93
CA ALA A 175 -0.31 -2.91 15.66
C ALA A 175 -1.31 -1.82 16.08
N VAL A 176 -0.83 -0.74 16.71
CA VAL A 176 -1.70 0.37 17.13
C VAL A 176 -2.26 1.12 15.93
N GLY A 177 -1.47 1.35 14.88
CA GLY A 177 -1.94 1.94 13.64
C GLY A 177 -3.06 1.14 12.98
N MET A 178 -2.94 -0.19 12.96
CA MET A 178 -3.99 -1.09 12.45
C MET A 178 -5.28 -1.04 13.29
N LEU A 179 -5.19 -0.88 14.62
CA LEU A 179 -6.38 -0.68 15.45
C LEU A 179 -7.13 0.58 15.03
N PHE A 180 -6.43 1.71 14.83
CA PHE A 180 -7.06 2.94 14.35
C PHE A 180 -7.58 2.81 12.92
N ALA A 181 -6.83 2.17 12.03
CA ALA A 181 -7.30 1.88 10.68
C ALA A 181 -8.61 1.05 10.71
N THR A 182 -8.68 0.05 11.60
CA THR A 182 -9.88 -0.77 11.78
C THR A 182 -11.07 0.07 12.23
N ILE A 183 -10.89 0.96 13.21
CA ILE A 183 -11.98 1.84 13.71
C ILE A 183 -12.53 2.69 12.57
N ILE A 184 -11.68 3.16 11.65
CA ILE A 184 -12.09 4.00 10.53
C ILE A 184 -12.81 3.23 9.45
N ILE A 185 -12.31 2.04 9.07
CA ILE A 185 -12.84 1.30 7.91
C ILE A 185 -13.95 0.32 8.26
N LEU A 186 -14.02 -0.17 9.50
CA LEU A 186 -15.01 -1.15 9.95
C LEU A 186 -16.46 -0.70 9.71
N PRO A 187 -16.85 0.56 9.97
CA PRO A 187 -18.20 1.04 9.65
C PRO A 187 -18.58 0.81 8.18
N PHE A 188 -17.66 1.07 7.24
CA PHE A 188 -17.94 0.87 5.80
C PHE A 188 -18.16 -0.62 5.47
N GLY A 189 -17.39 -1.52 6.11
CA GLY A 189 -17.60 -2.96 5.96
C GLY A 189 -18.95 -3.43 6.52
N ILE A 190 -19.37 -2.89 7.66
CA ILE A 190 -20.67 -3.19 8.27
C ILE A 190 -21.81 -2.67 7.39
N PHE A 191 -21.77 -1.39 7.02
CA PHE A 191 -22.82 -0.77 6.20
C PHE A 191 -22.91 -1.33 4.79
N SER A 192 -21.82 -1.93 4.25
CA SER A 192 -21.87 -2.65 2.97
C SER A 192 -22.68 -3.95 3.02
N GLY A 193 -23.01 -4.45 4.21
CA GLY A 193 -23.70 -5.73 4.42
C GLY A 193 -22.84 -6.97 4.20
N GLY A 194 -21.65 -6.84 3.63
CA GLY A 194 -20.80 -7.99 3.28
C GLY A 194 -20.29 -8.79 4.48
N LEU A 195 -20.16 -8.16 5.66
CA LEU A 195 -19.72 -8.84 6.86
C LEU A 195 -20.79 -9.78 7.46
N SER A 196 -22.06 -9.63 7.12
CA SER A 196 -23.14 -10.52 7.59
C SER A 196 -23.08 -11.92 6.99
N GLY A 197 -22.43 -12.07 5.82
CA GLY A 197 -22.24 -13.34 5.12
C GLY A 197 -20.99 -14.12 5.52
N LEU A 198 -20.27 -13.72 6.58
CA LEU A 198 -19.05 -14.38 6.98
C LEU A 198 -19.31 -15.83 7.44
N ASN A 199 -18.51 -16.74 6.90
CA ASN A 199 -18.47 -18.15 7.26
C ASN A 199 -17.03 -18.59 7.60
N PRO A 200 -16.80 -19.78 8.17
CA PRO A 200 -15.46 -20.23 8.55
C PRO A 200 -14.44 -20.20 7.41
N ARG A 201 -14.85 -20.51 6.17
CA ARG A 201 -13.97 -20.45 4.99
C ARG A 201 -13.51 -19.02 4.72
N LEU A 202 -14.43 -18.06 4.74
CA LEU A 202 -14.12 -16.63 4.53
C LEU A 202 -13.25 -16.07 5.65
N LEU A 203 -13.42 -16.52 6.89
CA LEU A 203 -12.55 -16.13 8.01
C LEU A 203 -11.12 -16.64 7.83
N VAL A 204 -10.95 -17.91 7.38
CA VAL A 204 -9.60 -18.46 7.08
C VAL A 204 -8.94 -17.72 5.93
N LEU A 205 -9.66 -17.46 4.83
CA LEU A 205 -9.15 -16.68 3.72
C LEU A 205 -8.85 -15.23 4.13
N GLY A 206 -9.71 -14.64 4.96
CA GLY A 206 -9.50 -13.32 5.55
C GLY A 206 -8.25 -13.26 6.44
N ALA A 207 -7.99 -14.31 7.23
CA ALA A 207 -6.79 -14.42 8.05
C ALA A 207 -5.52 -14.57 7.20
N ALA A 208 -5.55 -15.40 6.16
CA ALA A 208 -4.45 -15.52 5.20
C ALA A 208 -4.18 -14.18 4.50
N LEU A 209 -5.25 -13.50 4.05
CA LEU A 209 -5.18 -12.17 3.48
C LEU A 209 -4.60 -11.15 4.46
N ALA A 210 -5.03 -11.15 5.71
CA ALA A 210 -4.54 -10.26 6.76
C ALA A 210 -3.03 -10.45 7.02
N LEU A 211 -2.56 -11.69 7.02
CA LEU A 211 -1.13 -11.99 7.16
C LEU A 211 -0.34 -11.51 5.95
N LEU A 212 -0.75 -11.90 4.75
CA LEU A 212 0.00 -11.64 3.52
C LEU A 212 -0.03 -10.18 3.06
N SER A 213 -1.18 -9.51 3.20
CA SER A 213 -1.33 -8.13 2.70
C SER A 213 -1.15 -7.06 3.77
N SER A 214 -1.02 -7.41 5.04
CA SER A 214 -0.94 -6.39 6.09
C SER A 214 0.06 -6.72 7.18
N ALA A 215 -0.11 -7.80 7.93
CA ALA A 215 0.69 -8.05 9.12
C ALA A 215 2.19 -8.23 8.78
N ILE A 216 2.49 -9.07 7.79
CA ILE A 216 3.86 -9.30 7.32
C ILE A 216 4.42 -8.06 6.62
N PRO A 217 3.80 -7.53 5.54
CA PRO A 217 4.41 -6.45 4.78
C PRO A 217 4.60 -5.17 5.60
N PHE A 218 3.57 -4.66 6.28
CA PHE A 218 3.73 -3.41 7.03
C PHE A 218 4.72 -3.52 8.20
N THR A 219 4.88 -4.72 8.79
CA THR A 219 5.93 -4.94 9.80
C THR A 219 7.32 -4.88 9.18
N LEU A 220 7.50 -5.47 8.00
CA LEU A 220 8.76 -5.43 7.24
C LEU A 220 9.08 -4.02 6.73
N GLU A 221 8.09 -3.32 6.19
CA GLU A 221 8.21 -1.94 5.69
C GLU A 221 8.59 -0.94 6.78
N ILE A 222 7.93 -0.97 7.93
CA ILE A 222 8.29 -0.12 9.07
C ILE A 222 9.69 -0.44 9.58
N GLY A 223 10.08 -1.72 9.58
CA GLY A 223 11.45 -2.15 9.90
C GLY A 223 12.47 -1.60 8.90
N ALA A 224 12.15 -1.63 7.61
CA ALA A 224 12.98 -1.08 6.56
C ALA A 224 13.03 0.47 6.61
N LEU A 225 11.91 1.16 6.80
CA LEU A 225 11.84 2.62 6.96
C LEU A 225 12.62 3.15 8.15
N LYS A 226 12.85 2.33 9.16
CA LYS A 226 13.72 2.67 10.28
C LYS A 226 15.21 2.73 9.87
N GLN A 227 15.62 1.91 8.91
CA GLN A 227 17.00 1.70 8.49
C GLN A 227 17.34 2.40 7.17
N LEU A 228 16.36 2.53 6.27
CA LEU A 228 16.52 3.15 4.96
C LEU A 228 16.01 4.58 4.99
N PRO A 229 16.66 5.51 4.25
CA PRO A 229 16.05 6.77 3.90
C PRO A 229 14.74 6.52 3.13
N ALA A 230 13.72 7.34 3.38
CA ALA A 230 12.41 7.24 2.71
C ALA A 230 12.54 7.15 1.17
N ARG A 231 13.51 7.86 0.62
CA ARG A 231 13.88 7.84 -0.79
C ARG A 231 14.34 6.44 -1.29
N THR A 232 15.27 5.77 -0.60
CA THR A 232 15.72 4.41 -0.97
C THR A 232 14.55 3.42 -0.85
N PHE A 233 13.70 3.62 0.16
CA PHE A 233 12.47 2.86 0.31
C PHE A 233 11.53 3.07 -0.89
N SER A 234 11.28 4.32 -1.31
CA SER A 234 10.43 4.62 -2.48
C SER A 234 10.99 4.05 -3.79
N ILE A 235 12.35 3.96 -3.95
CA ILE A 235 12.94 3.28 -5.11
C ILE A 235 12.57 1.81 -5.15
N LEU A 236 12.72 1.12 -4.01
CA LEU A 236 12.40 -0.30 -3.93
C LEU A 236 10.91 -0.52 -4.18
N MET A 237 10.07 0.36 -3.65
CA MET A 237 8.62 0.33 -3.89
C MET A 237 8.23 0.58 -5.35
N SER A 238 9.12 1.15 -6.21
CA SER A 238 8.84 1.30 -7.64
C SER A 238 8.74 -0.03 -8.40
N LEU A 239 9.17 -1.13 -7.78
CA LEU A 239 8.94 -2.47 -8.31
C LEU A 239 7.50 -2.94 -8.11
N GLU A 240 6.73 -2.31 -7.23
CA GLU A 240 5.39 -2.76 -6.85
C GLU A 240 4.41 -2.80 -8.01
N PRO A 241 4.30 -1.77 -8.89
CA PRO A 241 3.42 -1.84 -10.05
C PRO A 241 3.75 -2.98 -11.02
N ALA A 242 5.04 -3.24 -11.25
CA ALA A 242 5.46 -4.34 -12.11
C ALA A 242 5.14 -5.70 -11.47
N MET A 243 5.39 -5.84 -10.17
CA MET A 243 5.07 -7.07 -9.43
C MET A 243 3.57 -7.29 -9.29
N ALA A 244 2.78 -6.21 -9.14
CA ALA A 244 1.32 -6.27 -9.13
C ALA A 244 0.76 -6.77 -10.47
N SER A 245 1.24 -6.22 -11.58
CA SER A 245 0.86 -6.63 -12.93
C SER A 245 1.22 -8.10 -13.20
N LEU A 246 2.41 -8.52 -12.79
CA LEU A 246 2.86 -9.90 -12.91
C LEU A 246 1.99 -10.86 -12.06
N ALA A 247 1.69 -10.50 -10.84
CA ALA A 247 0.84 -11.30 -9.95
C ALA A 247 -0.59 -11.38 -10.48
N ALA A 248 -1.16 -10.28 -10.98
CA ALA A 248 -2.49 -10.25 -11.59
C ALA A 248 -2.55 -11.14 -12.85
N PHE A 249 -1.51 -11.11 -13.68
CA PHE A 249 -1.40 -12.00 -14.85
C PHE A 249 -1.36 -13.48 -14.44
N ILE A 250 -0.51 -13.85 -13.46
CA ILE A 250 -0.33 -15.25 -13.05
C ILE A 250 -1.55 -15.79 -12.30
N PHE A 251 -2.07 -15.06 -11.31
CA PHE A 251 -3.10 -15.56 -10.39
C PHE A 251 -4.52 -15.27 -10.84
N LEU A 252 -4.76 -14.14 -11.52
CA LEU A 252 -6.10 -13.69 -11.89
C LEU A 252 -6.35 -13.78 -13.39
N LYS A 253 -5.33 -14.16 -14.18
CA LYS A 253 -5.39 -14.17 -15.64
C LYS A 253 -5.81 -12.81 -16.24
N GLU A 254 -5.48 -11.72 -15.52
CA GLU A 254 -5.67 -10.37 -16.04
C GLU A 254 -4.61 -10.08 -17.11
N HIS A 255 -5.05 -9.66 -18.29
CA HIS A 255 -4.16 -9.26 -19.38
C HIS A 255 -4.15 -7.74 -19.47
N LEU A 256 -2.97 -7.15 -19.37
CA LEU A 256 -2.80 -5.74 -19.68
C LEU A 256 -2.64 -5.58 -21.19
N SER A 257 -3.29 -4.59 -21.76
CA SER A 257 -3.05 -4.14 -23.13
C SER A 257 -1.61 -3.62 -23.26
N LEU A 258 -1.10 -3.51 -24.49
CA LEU A 258 0.22 -2.93 -24.74
C LEU A 258 0.33 -1.49 -24.21
N THR A 259 -0.76 -0.73 -24.29
CA THR A 259 -0.82 0.64 -23.76
C THR A 259 -0.69 0.67 -22.22
N GLU A 260 -1.37 -0.25 -21.55
CA GLU A 260 -1.29 -0.38 -20.09
C GLU A 260 0.09 -0.88 -19.64
N CYS A 261 0.70 -1.81 -20.38
CA CYS A 261 2.09 -2.22 -20.12
C CYS A 261 3.08 -1.06 -20.28
N ALA A 262 2.92 -0.24 -21.33
CA ALA A 262 3.74 0.95 -21.55
C ALA A 262 3.55 1.96 -20.43
N ALA A 263 2.33 2.16 -19.95
CA ALA A 263 2.01 3.04 -18.83
C ALA A 263 2.68 2.59 -17.52
N VAL A 264 2.58 1.30 -17.19
CA VAL A 264 3.28 0.70 -16.03
C VAL A 264 4.78 0.92 -16.16
N GLY A 265 5.35 0.67 -17.36
CA GLY A 265 6.77 0.89 -17.65
C GLY A 265 7.19 2.35 -17.42
N CYS A 266 6.41 3.32 -17.90
CA CYS A 266 6.65 4.75 -17.69
C CYS A 266 6.70 5.12 -16.21
N VAL A 267 5.74 4.65 -15.41
CA VAL A 267 5.69 4.95 -13.96
C VAL A 267 6.85 4.29 -13.21
N VAL A 268 7.19 3.03 -13.52
CA VAL A 268 8.33 2.32 -12.91
C VAL A 268 9.65 3.05 -13.23
N ILE A 269 9.87 3.41 -14.50
CA ILE A 269 11.08 4.14 -14.93
C ILE A 269 11.14 5.52 -14.28
N ALA A 270 10.01 6.24 -14.23
CA ALA A 270 9.93 7.55 -13.58
C ALA A 270 10.29 7.48 -12.11
N SER A 271 9.75 6.51 -11.40
CA SER A 271 10.02 6.30 -9.98
C SER A 271 11.45 5.88 -9.72
N ALA A 272 11.97 4.88 -10.43
CA ALA A 272 13.35 4.45 -10.31
C ALA A 272 14.33 5.60 -10.65
N GLY A 273 14.08 6.30 -11.77
CA GLY A 273 14.91 7.43 -12.22
C GLY A 273 14.93 8.60 -11.24
N SER A 274 13.75 9.02 -10.75
CA SER A 274 13.63 10.05 -9.71
C SER A 274 14.47 9.70 -8.49
N SER A 275 14.42 8.46 -8.11
CA SER A 275 15.10 7.94 -6.95
C SER A 275 16.61 7.81 -7.13
N PHE A 276 17.10 7.44 -8.33
CA PHE A 276 18.54 7.40 -8.65
C PHE A 276 19.13 8.81 -8.70
N THR A 277 18.46 9.73 -9.40
CA THR A 277 18.97 11.11 -9.56
C THR A 277 19.02 11.88 -8.25
N ALA A 278 18.09 11.56 -7.34
CA ALA A 278 18.11 12.12 -6.01
C ALA A 278 19.34 11.63 -5.16
N ARG A 279 20.09 10.54 -5.48
CA ARG A 279 21.30 10.04 -4.77
C ARG A 279 22.51 11.00 -4.85
N GLY A 280 22.63 11.81 -5.88
CA GLY A 280 23.81 12.65 -6.13
C GLY A 280 23.99 13.86 -5.19
N ASN A 281 23.28 14.00 -4.09
CA ASN A 281 23.33 15.19 -3.21
C ASN A 281 23.82 14.89 -1.77
N LYS A 282 24.61 13.84 -1.57
CA LYS A 282 25.37 13.63 -0.34
C LYS A 282 26.87 13.74 -0.62
N HIS A 283 27.33 14.92 -0.99
CA HIS A 283 28.71 15.38 -0.84
C HIS A 283 28.68 16.85 -0.47
#